data_560819eb57ab96e681f0042d7c20c955
#
_entry.id   560819eb57ab96e681f0042d7c20c955
#
_cell.length_a   1.000
_cell.length_b   1.000
_cell.length_c   1.000
_cell.angle_alpha   90.00
_cell.angle_beta   90.00
_cell.angle_gamma   90.00
#
_symmetry.space_group_name_H-M   'P 1'
#
loop_
_entity.id
_entity.type
_entity.pdbx_description
1 polymer ?
#
loop_
_entity_poly.entity_id
_entity_poly.type
_entity_poly.pdbx_seq_one_letter_code
_entity_poly.pdbx_strand_id
1 'polypeptide(L)'
;MVRKVSFKQIISYVLVFVFVFALISLLFSYLTKTEDMNIYSNKFFESGTLYDIGSAGRGTTMARYKFRAKNKTYKGAISLATFEKSNPRIGKNYIVAYNSKNPNENICFLNLEIHDSISHYFSKNGFDKIP
;
A
#
# COMPACT_ATOMS: atom_id res chain seq x y z
N MET A 1 -16.21 2.16 55.93
CA MET A 1 -17.50 1.54 55.60
C MET A 1 -17.53 1.14 54.13
N VAL A 2 -17.62 -0.13 53.84
CA VAL A 2 -17.65 -0.60 52.46
C VAL A 2 -19.06 -0.37 51.92
N ARG A 3 -19.15 0.46 50.90
CA ARG A 3 -20.42 0.75 50.20
C ARG A 3 -20.78 -0.45 49.35
N LYS A 4 -21.88 -1.12 49.63
CA LYS A 4 -22.38 -2.18 48.76
C LYS A 4 -22.88 -1.59 47.45
N VAL A 5 -22.24 -1.95 46.38
CA VAL A 5 -22.69 -1.57 45.02
C VAL A 5 -23.89 -2.44 44.67
N SER A 6 -25.02 -1.84 44.29
CA SER A 6 -26.19 -2.59 43.88
C SER A 6 -25.97 -3.27 42.53
N PHE A 7 -26.68 -4.38 42.32
CA PHE A 7 -26.61 -5.11 41.02
C PHE A 7 -26.93 -4.21 39.81
N LYS A 8 -27.90 -3.31 39.98
CA LYS A 8 -28.23 -2.32 38.95
C LYS A 8 -27.07 -1.39 38.62
N GLN A 9 -26.29 -0.97 39.63
CA GLN A 9 -25.13 -0.12 39.37
C GLN A 9 -24.02 -0.88 38.64
N ILE A 10 -23.79 -2.14 38.96
CA ILE A 10 -22.82 -2.99 38.28
C ILE A 10 -23.21 -3.14 36.80
N ILE A 11 -24.46 -3.44 36.49
CA ILE A 11 -24.98 -3.53 35.12
C ILE A 11 -24.79 -2.21 34.39
N SER A 12 -25.11 -1.07 35.03
CA SER A 12 -24.93 0.24 34.46
C SER A 12 -23.46 0.52 34.04
N TYR A 13 -22.51 0.20 34.93
CA TYR A 13 -21.09 0.34 34.62
C TYR A 13 -20.63 -0.56 33.49
N VAL A 14 -21.09 -1.80 33.47
CA VAL A 14 -20.76 -2.75 32.37
C VAL A 14 -21.32 -2.26 31.06
N LEU A 15 -22.55 -1.78 31.04
CA LEU A 15 -23.17 -1.23 29.82
C LEU A 15 -22.42 -0.01 29.28
N VAL A 16 -22.01 0.91 30.15
CA VAL A 16 -21.22 2.09 29.77
C VAL A 16 -19.87 1.65 29.20
N PHE A 17 -19.21 0.69 29.84
CA PHE A 17 -17.92 0.18 29.38
C PHE A 17 -18.02 -0.46 27.99
N VAL A 18 -19.03 -1.30 27.78
CA VAL A 18 -19.27 -1.95 26.47
C VAL A 18 -19.58 -0.90 25.41
N PHE A 19 -20.36 0.11 25.72
CA PHE A 19 -20.69 1.19 24.81
C PHE A 19 -19.47 2.00 24.40
N VAL A 20 -18.63 2.39 25.36
CA VAL A 20 -17.37 3.11 25.08
C VAL A 20 -16.43 2.27 24.22
N PHE A 21 -16.29 0.98 24.53
CA PHE A 21 -15.46 0.07 23.73
C PHE A 21 -15.97 -0.06 22.30
N ALA A 22 -17.28 -0.16 22.11
CA ALA A 22 -17.91 -0.21 20.79
C ALA A 22 -17.63 1.08 19.99
N LEU A 23 -17.74 2.26 20.63
CA LEU A 23 -17.43 3.54 20.00
C LEU A 23 -15.97 3.62 19.56
N ILE A 24 -15.03 3.19 20.41
CA ILE A 24 -13.60 3.16 20.07
C ILE A 24 -13.35 2.24 18.88
N SER A 25 -13.96 1.06 18.86
CA SER A 25 -13.83 0.11 17.75
C SER A 25 -14.37 0.67 16.43
N LEU A 26 -15.51 1.34 16.46
CA LEU A 26 -16.10 1.99 15.28
C LEU A 26 -15.22 3.13 14.78
N LEU A 27 -14.69 3.95 15.69
CA LEU A 27 -13.79 5.05 15.32
C LEU A 27 -12.51 4.51 14.68
N PHE A 28 -11.93 3.47 15.23
CA PHE A 28 -10.74 2.83 14.71
C PHE A 28 -10.99 2.25 13.29
N SER A 29 -12.11 1.56 13.10
CA SER A 29 -12.52 1.04 11.79
C SER A 29 -12.72 2.16 10.77
N TYR A 30 -13.33 3.25 11.18
CA TYR A 30 -13.54 4.41 10.31
C TYR A 30 -12.20 5.03 9.88
N LEU A 31 -11.28 5.24 10.81
CA LEU A 31 -9.96 5.81 10.50
C LEU A 31 -9.17 4.89 9.56
N THR A 32 -9.15 3.59 9.82
CA THR A 32 -8.48 2.60 8.95
C THR A 32 -9.09 2.60 7.55
N LYS A 33 -10.42 2.60 7.46
CA LYS A 33 -11.13 2.63 6.18
C LYS A 33 -10.84 3.91 5.40
N THR A 34 -10.71 5.05 6.07
CA THR A 34 -10.38 6.33 5.43
C THR A 34 -8.97 6.30 4.85
N GLU A 35 -8.01 5.72 5.55
CA GLU A 35 -6.65 5.53 5.04
C GLU A 35 -6.65 4.66 3.79
N ASP A 36 -7.32 3.52 3.83
CA ASP A 36 -7.44 2.62 2.68
C ASP A 36 -8.08 3.32 1.49
N MET A 37 -9.15 4.07 1.70
CA MET A 37 -9.80 4.85 0.65
C MET A 37 -8.88 5.92 0.07
N ASN A 38 -8.07 6.58 0.89
CA ASN A 38 -7.11 7.57 0.42
C ASN A 38 -6.02 6.93 -0.45
N ILE A 39 -5.54 5.75 -0.10
CA ILE A 39 -4.60 4.99 -0.90
C ILE A 39 -5.20 4.68 -2.27
N TYR A 40 -6.44 4.19 -2.32
CA TYR A 40 -7.11 3.87 -3.57
C TYR A 40 -7.46 5.11 -4.41
N SER A 41 -7.92 6.19 -3.79
CA SER A 41 -8.34 7.39 -4.51
C SER A 41 -7.18 8.22 -5.06
N ASN A 42 -5.99 8.13 -4.46
CA ASN A 42 -4.81 8.90 -4.86
C ASN A 42 -3.73 8.04 -5.54
N LYS A 43 -4.10 6.84 -6.00
CA LYS A 43 -3.18 5.90 -6.62
C LYS A 43 -2.99 6.23 -8.09
N PHE A 44 -1.74 6.50 -8.47
CA PHE A 44 -1.33 6.66 -9.85
C PHE A 44 -0.37 5.56 -10.26
N PHE A 45 -0.28 5.33 -11.55
CA PHE A 45 0.63 4.35 -12.13
C PHE A 45 1.65 5.05 -13.03
N GLU A 46 2.88 4.55 -12.99
CA GLU A 46 3.97 5.07 -13.81
C GLU A 46 4.89 3.92 -14.23
N SER A 47 5.68 4.16 -15.26
CA SER A 47 6.74 3.24 -15.66
C SER A 47 7.95 3.43 -14.77
N GLY A 48 8.39 2.36 -14.13
CA GLY A 48 9.60 2.36 -13.33
C GLY A 48 10.67 1.47 -13.96
N THR A 49 11.93 1.88 -13.85
CA THR A 49 13.06 1.12 -14.37
C THR A 49 13.79 0.42 -13.24
N LEU A 50 13.97 -0.88 -13.40
CA LEU A 50 14.76 -1.69 -12.47
C LEU A 50 16.24 -1.41 -12.71
N TYR A 51 16.96 -0.93 -11.71
CA TYR A 51 18.36 -0.57 -11.86
C TYR A 51 19.32 -1.43 -11.03
N ASP A 52 18.82 -2.18 -10.05
CA ASP A 52 19.67 -3.03 -9.20
C ASP A 52 18.88 -4.20 -8.63
N ILE A 53 19.54 -5.35 -8.53
CA ILE A 53 19.06 -6.53 -7.82
C ILE A 53 20.17 -6.95 -6.89
N GLY A 54 19.93 -6.96 -5.59
CA GLY A 54 20.98 -7.28 -4.63
C GLY A 54 20.46 -7.75 -3.30
N SER A 55 21.37 -8.29 -2.50
CA SER A 55 21.06 -8.76 -1.16
C SER A 55 20.77 -7.58 -0.23
N ALA A 56 19.69 -7.71 0.56
CA ALA A 56 19.35 -6.78 1.63
C ALA A 56 19.70 -7.35 3.03
N GLY A 57 20.50 -8.40 3.08
CA GLY A 57 20.84 -9.12 4.31
C GLY A 57 19.85 -10.26 4.61
N ARG A 58 20.23 -11.16 5.50
CA ARG A 58 19.41 -12.29 5.97
C ARG A 58 18.83 -13.18 4.86
N GLY A 59 19.53 -13.31 3.73
CA GLY A 59 19.07 -14.12 2.60
C GLY A 59 17.95 -13.50 1.76
N THR A 60 17.58 -12.25 2.02
CA THR A 60 16.56 -11.54 1.24
C THR A 60 17.20 -10.85 0.05
N THR A 61 16.64 -11.07 -1.14
CA THR A 61 17.05 -10.37 -2.36
C THR A 61 16.03 -9.29 -2.69
N MET A 62 16.51 -8.08 -2.89
CA MET A 62 15.67 -6.91 -3.20
C MET A 62 15.91 -6.44 -4.62
N ALA A 63 14.83 -6.08 -5.29
CA ALA A 63 14.86 -5.36 -6.56
C ALA A 63 14.69 -3.87 -6.28
N ARG A 64 15.63 -3.06 -6.77
CA ARG A 64 15.59 -1.61 -6.62
C ARG A 64 15.21 -0.98 -7.95
N TYR A 65 14.25 -0.09 -7.89
CA TYR A 65 13.70 0.57 -9.06
C TYR A 65 13.61 2.07 -8.85
N LYS A 66 13.53 2.80 -9.95
CA LYS A 66 13.31 4.24 -9.96
C LYS A 66 12.19 4.59 -10.93
N PHE A 67 11.42 5.60 -10.59
CA PHE A 67 10.35 6.11 -11.43
C PHE A 67 10.26 7.63 -11.28
N ARG A 68 9.59 8.26 -12.22
CA ARG A 68 9.44 9.70 -12.23
C ARG A 68 7.99 10.10 -11.95
N ALA A 69 7.80 10.96 -10.95
CA ALA A 69 6.49 11.50 -10.59
C ALA A 69 6.64 12.98 -10.23
N LYS A 70 5.71 13.82 -10.67
CA LYS A 70 5.72 15.26 -10.37
C LYS A 70 7.06 15.95 -10.69
N ASN A 71 7.68 15.59 -11.81
CA ASN A 71 8.99 16.10 -12.25
C ASN A 71 10.17 15.78 -11.31
N LYS A 72 10.01 14.80 -10.42
CA LYS A 72 11.06 14.31 -9.54
C LYS A 72 11.27 12.81 -9.75
N THR A 73 12.48 12.34 -9.49
CA THR A 73 12.80 10.92 -9.50
C THR A 73 12.67 10.36 -8.10
N TYR A 74 11.88 9.30 -7.96
CA TYR A 74 11.71 8.55 -6.72
C TYR A 74 12.30 7.17 -6.88
N LYS A 75 12.74 6.59 -5.77
CA LYS A 75 13.30 5.23 -5.73
C LYS A 75 12.50 4.38 -4.77
N GLY A 76 12.45 3.10 -5.08
CA GLY A 76 11.83 2.12 -4.21
C GLY A 76 12.57 0.80 -4.27
N ALA A 77 12.20 -0.10 -3.39
CA ALA A 77 12.73 -1.45 -3.36
C ALA A 77 11.61 -2.43 -2.98
N ILE A 78 11.63 -3.61 -3.59
CA ILE A 78 10.67 -4.66 -3.31
C ILE A 78 11.38 -6.01 -3.24
N SER A 79 10.96 -6.87 -2.32
CA SER A 79 11.51 -8.22 -2.22
C SER A 79 11.12 -9.07 -3.42
N LEU A 80 12.07 -9.81 -3.99
CA LEU A 80 11.79 -10.77 -5.06
C LEU A 80 10.80 -11.84 -4.63
N ALA A 81 10.75 -12.17 -3.34
CA ALA A 81 9.81 -13.14 -2.80
C ALA A 81 8.35 -12.71 -2.95
N THR A 82 8.07 -11.41 -3.08
CA THR A 82 6.72 -10.88 -3.30
C THR A 82 6.16 -11.34 -4.64
N PHE A 83 7.01 -11.55 -5.65
CA PHE A 83 6.62 -11.99 -6.99
C PHE A 83 7.47 -13.19 -7.42
N GLU A 84 7.32 -14.33 -6.73
CA GLU A 84 8.16 -15.52 -6.89
C GLU A 84 8.24 -16.06 -8.32
N LYS A 85 7.15 -15.92 -9.09
CA LYS A 85 7.09 -16.42 -10.47
C LYS A 85 7.61 -15.43 -11.50
N SER A 86 7.99 -14.24 -11.09
CA SER A 86 8.55 -13.25 -11.99
C SER A 86 10.06 -13.46 -12.16
N ASN A 87 10.57 -13.07 -13.33
CA ASN A 87 11.99 -13.08 -13.61
C ASN A 87 12.43 -11.65 -13.98
N PRO A 88 12.53 -10.75 -12.99
CA PRO A 88 12.85 -9.36 -13.27
C PRO A 88 14.27 -9.19 -13.77
N ARG A 89 14.48 -8.25 -14.71
CA ARG A 89 15.77 -7.98 -15.31
C ARG A 89 16.12 -6.49 -15.20
N ILE A 90 17.37 -6.23 -14.86
CA ILE A 90 17.90 -4.86 -14.79
C ILE A 90 17.81 -4.19 -16.18
N GLY A 91 17.39 -2.93 -16.18
CA GLY A 91 17.21 -2.13 -17.40
C GLY A 91 15.83 -2.23 -18.02
N LYS A 92 14.98 -3.12 -17.53
CA LYS A 92 13.61 -3.27 -18.00
C LYS A 92 12.66 -2.38 -17.18
N ASN A 93 11.52 -2.06 -17.79
CA ASN A 93 10.50 -1.22 -17.20
C ASN A 93 9.35 -2.06 -16.66
N TYR A 94 8.84 -1.67 -15.51
CA TYR A 94 7.73 -2.33 -14.82
C TYR A 94 6.72 -1.30 -14.38
N ILE A 95 5.47 -1.74 -14.13
CA ILE A 95 4.44 -0.85 -13.61
C ILE A 95 4.73 -0.56 -12.14
N VAL A 96 4.77 0.73 -11.79
CA VAL A 96 4.87 1.22 -10.42
C VAL A 96 3.57 1.92 -10.07
N ALA A 97 2.96 1.52 -8.96
CA ALA A 97 1.84 2.23 -8.35
C ALA A 97 2.38 3.11 -7.23
N TYR A 98 1.96 4.34 -7.16
CA TYR A 98 2.40 5.26 -6.13
C TYR A 98 1.25 6.14 -5.63
N ASN A 99 1.39 6.65 -4.41
CA ASN A 99 0.46 7.62 -3.85
C ASN A 99 0.78 9.00 -4.41
N SER A 100 -0.18 9.63 -5.10
CA SER A 100 0.02 10.94 -5.71
C SER A 100 0.35 12.05 -4.71
N LYS A 101 -0.09 11.92 -3.47
CA LYS A 101 0.22 12.87 -2.39
C LYS A 101 1.57 12.62 -1.75
N ASN A 102 2.04 11.38 -1.75
CA ASN A 102 3.34 11.00 -1.21
C ASN A 102 3.97 9.90 -2.06
N PRO A 103 4.68 10.25 -3.15
CA PRO A 103 5.27 9.26 -4.05
C PRO A 103 6.33 8.35 -3.42
N ASN A 104 6.79 8.63 -2.21
CA ASN A 104 7.65 7.71 -1.46
C ASN A 104 6.89 6.43 -1.04
N GLU A 105 5.56 6.50 -0.99
CA GLU A 105 4.71 5.32 -0.84
C GLU A 105 4.43 4.74 -2.23
N ASN A 106 5.16 3.70 -2.58
CA ASN A 106 5.08 3.09 -3.91
C ASN A 106 5.31 1.59 -3.84
N ILE A 107 4.88 0.91 -4.89
CA ILE A 107 5.13 -0.52 -5.09
C ILE A 107 5.38 -0.78 -6.58
N CYS A 108 6.35 -1.62 -6.89
CA CYS A 108 6.66 -2.04 -8.25
C CYS A 108 6.13 -3.45 -8.49
N PHE A 109 5.36 -3.63 -9.54
CA PHE A 109 4.83 -4.94 -9.95
C PHE A 109 5.81 -5.63 -10.89
N LEU A 110 6.69 -6.46 -10.34
CA LEU A 110 7.73 -7.16 -11.11
C LEU A 110 7.17 -8.19 -12.09
N ASN A 111 5.91 -8.55 -11.96
CA ASN A 111 5.22 -9.45 -12.88
C ASN A 111 4.55 -8.71 -14.06
N LEU A 112 4.63 -7.38 -14.10
CA LEU A 112 4.00 -6.56 -15.12
C LEU A 112 5.06 -5.73 -15.85
N GLU A 113 5.83 -6.39 -16.73
CA GLU A 113 6.85 -5.73 -17.56
C GLU A 113 6.19 -4.92 -18.66
N ILE A 114 6.69 -3.69 -18.85
CA ILE A 114 6.23 -2.77 -19.89
C ILE A 114 7.25 -2.78 -21.04
N HIS A 115 6.81 -3.15 -22.25
CA HIS A 115 7.68 -3.20 -23.42
C HIS A 115 7.72 -1.88 -24.19
N ASP A 116 6.66 -1.07 -24.06
CA ASP A 116 6.51 0.23 -24.73
C ASP A 116 6.28 1.35 -23.69
N SER A 117 5.25 2.17 -23.91
CA SER A 117 4.83 3.19 -22.95
C SER A 117 3.77 2.63 -22.00
N ILE A 118 3.64 3.23 -20.85
CA ILE A 118 2.62 2.85 -19.89
C ILE A 118 1.21 3.04 -20.47
N SER A 119 0.98 4.09 -21.24
CA SER A 119 -0.30 4.33 -21.90
C SER A 119 -0.63 3.24 -22.91
N HIS A 120 0.35 2.80 -23.67
CA HIS A 120 0.18 1.69 -24.63
C HIS A 120 -0.13 0.38 -23.90
N TYR A 121 0.54 0.12 -22.78
CA TYR A 121 0.29 -1.06 -21.97
C TYR A 121 -1.17 -1.10 -21.47
N PHE A 122 -1.67 -0.01 -20.93
CA PHE A 122 -3.04 0.05 -20.45
C PHE A 122 -4.06 -0.10 -21.58
N SER A 123 -3.84 0.54 -22.72
CA SER A 123 -4.70 0.39 -23.90
C SER A 123 -4.74 -1.06 -24.39
N LYS A 124 -3.58 -1.72 -24.48
CA LYS A 124 -3.47 -3.11 -24.93
C LYS A 124 -4.18 -4.10 -24.01
N ASN A 125 -4.20 -3.84 -22.70
CA ASN A 125 -4.80 -4.71 -21.70
C ASN A 125 -6.25 -4.34 -21.33
N GLY A 126 -6.86 -3.42 -22.09
CA GLY A 126 -8.28 -3.07 -21.93
C GLY A 126 -8.58 -2.06 -20.81
N PHE A 127 -7.58 -1.33 -20.37
CA PHE A 127 -7.79 -0.25 -19.40
C PHE A 127 -8.07 1.07 -20.13
N ASP A 128 -9.19 1.69 -19.85
CA ASP A 128 -9.64 2.89 -20.58
C ASP A 128 -8.87 4.16 -20.22
N LYS A 129 -8.27 4.23 -19.04
CA LYS A 129 -7.59 5.44 -18.55
C LYS A 129 -6.39 5.11 -17.67
N ILE A 130 -5.34 5.94 -17.81
CA ILE A 130 -4.25 6.03 -16.84
C ILE A 130 -4.73 6.97 -15.74
N PRO A 131 -4.73 6.52 -14.47
CA PRO A 131 -5.17 7.38 -13.38
C PRO A 131 -4.24 8.58 -13.18
#